data_90e3fdcc7b9fa8f28d36806edba13a87
#
_entry.id   90e3fdcc7b9fa8f28d36806edba13a87
#
_cell.length_a   1.000
_cell.length_b   1.000
_cell.length_c   1.000
_cell.angle_alpha   90.00
_cell.angle_beta   90.00
_cell.angle_gamma   90.00
#
_symmetry.space_group_name_H-M   'P 1'
#
loop_
_entity.id
_entity.type
_entity.pdbx_description
1 polymer ?
#
loop_
_entity_poly.entity_id
_entity_poly.type
_entity_poly.pdbx_seq_one_letter_code
_entity_poly.pdbx_strand_id
1 'polypeptide(L)' 'MDAEPLITAALREAGYSQDAIGSALPRIMRILDAEDVRVAVGRSLSRKEREYVRVQLELGLSVSEIVAGLKR' A
#
# COMPACT_ATOMS: atom_id res chain seq x y z
N MET A 1 5.89 -10.24 -7.14
CA MET A 1 6.78 -10.61 -6.03
C MET A 1 6.28 -9.92 -4.77
N ASP A 2 6.21 -10.64 -3.67
CA ASP A 2 5.77 -10.07 -2.41
C ASP A 2 6.92 -9.32 -1.75
N ALA A 3 6.73 -8.04 -1.46
CA ALA A 3 7.74 -7.19 -0.82
C ALA A 3 7.79 -7.35 0.70
N GLU A 4 6.79 -8.00 1.28
CA GLU A 4 6.66 -8.12 2.74
C GLU A 4 7.87 -8.76 3.41
N PRO A 5 8.42 -9.89 2.93
CA PRO A 5 9.60 -10.49 3.57
C PRO A 5 10.83 -9.60 3.54
N LEU A 6 11.01 -8.84 2.45
CA LEU A 6 12.14 -7.92 2.32
C LEU A 6 12.02 -6.75 3.29
N ILE A 7 10.84 -6.18 3.42
CA ILE A 7 10.56 -5.08 4.34
C ILE A 7 10.74 -5.55 5.79
N THR A 8 10.22 -6.74 6.11
CA THR A 8 10.36 -7.34 7.44
C THR A 8 11.83 -7.53 7.80
N ALA A 9 12.63 -8.04 6.87
CA ALA A 9 14.06 -8.24 7.08
C ALA A 9 14.78 -6.90 7.29
N ALA A 10 14.46 -5.89 6.50
CA ALA A 10 15.06 -4.57 6.62
C ALA A 10 14.75 -3.91 7.97
N LEU A 11 13.51 -4.01 8.42
CA LEU A 11 13.10 -3.47 9.71
C LEU A 11 13.79 -4.19 10.87
N ARG A 12 13.93 -5.50 10.75
CA ARG A 12 14.63 -6.31 11.77
C ARG A 12 16.10 -5.92 11.85
N GLU A 13 16.78 -5.75 10.72
CA GLU A 13 18.17 -5.28 10.66
C GLU A 13 18.33 -3.89 11.28
N ALA A 14 17.33 -3.03 11.11
CA ALA A 14 17.34 -1.67 11.68
C ALA A 14 17.10 -1.66 13.20
N GLY A 15 16.82 -2.82 13.80
CA GLY A 15 16.68 -2.94 15.26
C GLY A 15 15.25 -2.84 15.78
N TYR A 16 14.25 -2.89 14.89
CA TYR A 16 12.86 -2.85 15.33
C TYR A 16 12.45 -4.20 15.95
N SER A 17 11.66 -4.14 17.02
CA SER A 17 11.13 -5.34 17.66
C SER A 17 10.08 -6.03 16.78
N GLN A 18 9.81 -7.29 17.05
CA GLN A 18 8.78 -8.05 16.33
C GLN A 18 7.42 -7.36 16.44
N ASP A 19 7.07 -6.84 17.61
CA ASP A 19 5.80 -6.14 17.83
C ASP A 19 5.74 -4.83 17.01
N ALA A 20 6.82 -4.08 16.97
CA ALA A 20 6.90 -2.84 16.19
C ALA A 20 6.76 -3.14 14.70
N ILE A 21 7.40 -4.20 14.22
CA ILE A 21 7.31 -4.65 12.81
C ILE A 21 5.86 -5.03 12.49
N GLY A 22 5.21 -5.81 13.35
CA GLY A 22 3.82 -6.22 13.17
C GLY A 22 2.85 -5.05 13.10
N SER A 23 3.12 -3.98 13.85
CA SER A 23 2.29 -2.76 13.83
C SER A 23 2.55 -1.89 12.61
N ALA A 24 3.80 -1.78 12.17
CA ALA A 24 4.20 -0.90 11.07
C ALA A 24 3.92 -1.53 9.69
N LEU A 25 4.06 -2.85 9.57
CA LEU A 25 4.01 -3.55 8.30
C LEU A 25 2.72 -3.31 7.50
N PRO A 26 1.52 -3.41 8.10
CA PRO A 26 0.28 -3.14 7.35
C PRO A 26 0.23 -1.72 6.79
N ARG A 27 0.75 -0.73 7.52
CA ARG A 27 0.81 0.66 7.05
C ARG A 27 1.76 0.82 5.88
N ILE A 28 2.93 0.20 5.97
CA ILE A 28 3.94 0.24 4.90
C ILE A 28 3.37 -0.42 3.64
N MET A 29 2.73 -1.56 3.77
CA MET A 29 2.14 -2.26 2.64
C MET A 29 1.05 -1.44 1.97
N ARG A 30 0.22 -0.73 2.75
CA ARG A 30 -0.82 0.16 2.19
C ARG A 30 -0.22 1.33 1.43
N ILE A 31 0.89 1.90 1.92
CA ILE A 31 1.59 2.99 1.22
C ILE A 31 2.12 2.49 -0.12
N LEU A 32 2.72 1.30 -0.15
CA LEU A 32 3.24 0.71 -1.38
C LEU A 32 2.10 0.40 -2.37
N ASP A 33 0.99 -0.13 -1.89
CA ASP A 33 -0.17 -0.42 -2.74
C ASP A 33 -0.78 0.86 -3.31
N ALA A 34 -0.86 1.93 -2.52
CA ALA A 34 -1.33 3.22 -2.98
C ALA A 34 -0.42 3.79 -4.08
N GLU A 35 0.89 3.63 -3.94
CA GLU A 35 1.87 4.04 -4.95
C GLU A 35 1.72 3.20 -6.23
N ASP A 36 1.49 1.91 -6.09
CA ASP A 36 1.24 1.02 -7.23
C ASP A 36 -0.01 1.45 -8.00
N VAL A 37 -1.07 1.86 -7.31
CA VAL A 37 -2.27 2.39 -7.93
C VAL A 37 -1.95 3.66 -8.73
N ARG A 38 -1.21 4.59 -8.14
CA ARG A 38 -0.82 5.84 -8.81
C ARG A 38 -0.03 5.56 -10.09
N VAL A 39 0.95 4.66 -10.01
CA VAL A 39 1.77 4.28 -11.17
C VAL A 39 0.92 3.63 -12.25
N ALA A 40 0.02 2.73 -11.89
CA ALA A 40 -0.83 2.03 -12.85
C ALA A 40 -1.83 2.96 -13.54
N VAL A 41 -2.32 3.98 -12.83
CA VAL A 41 -3.21 5.01 -13.40
C VAL A 41 -2.42 5.94 -14.34
N GLY A 42 -1.14 6.17 -14.06
CA GLY A 42 -0.26 6.96 -14.91
C GLY A 42 -0.37 8.46 -14.75
N ARG A 43 -0.97 8.94 -13.66
CA ARG A 43 -1.10 10.37 -13.36
C ARG A 43 -1.19 10.58 -11.86
N SER A 44 -1.01 11.83 -11.44
CA SER A 44 -1.24 12.20 -10.04
C SER A 44 -2.72 12.06 -9.70
N LEU A 45 -3.01 11.59 -8.49
CA LEU A 45 -4.37 11.42 -8.01
C LEU A 45 -4.82 12.69 -7.28
N SER A 46 -6.09 13.06 -7.47
CA SER A 46 -6.70 14.14 -6.71
C SER A 46 -6.87 13.73 -5.24
N ARG A 47 -7.18 14.71 -4.38
CA ARG A 47 -7.43 14.42 -2.96
C ARG A 47 -8.56 13.42 -2.78
N LYS A 48 -9.65 13.55 -3.54
CA LYS A 48 -10.79 12.63 -3.48
C LYS A 48 -10.40 11.23 -3.94
N GLU A 49 -9.61 11.13 -5.00
CA GLU A 49 -9.13 9.86 -5.51
C GLU A 49 -8.21 9.16 -4.52
N ARG A 50 -7.31 9.91 -3.87
CA ARG A 50 -6.44 9.35 -2.82
C ARG A 50 -7.24 8.82 -1.65
N GLU A 51 -8.28 9.54 -1.24
CA GLU A 51 -9.18 9.09 -0.17
C GLU A 51 -9.91 7.82 -0.59
N TYR A 52 -10.41 7.76 -1.82
CA TYR A 52 -11.04 6.57 -2.37
C TYR A 52 -10.09 5.36 -2.32
N VAL A 53 -8.86 5.54 -2.78
CA VAL A 53 -7.84 4.48 -2.76
C VAL A 53 -7.59 3.98 -1.33
N ARG A 54 -7.43 4.89 -0.40
CA ARG A 54 -7.20 4.54 1.02
C ARG A 54 -8.34 3.69 1.56
N VAL A 55 -9.56 4.11 1.33
CA VAL A 55 -10.75 3.39 1.81
C VAL A 55 -10.85 1.99 1.18
N GLN A 56 -10.64 1.91 -0.14
CA GLN A 56 -10.73 0.63 -0.84
C GLN A 56 -9.63 -0.35 -0.39
N LEU A 57 -8.42 0.14 -0.12
CA LEU A 57 -7.35 -0.71 0.41
C LEU A 57 -7.69 -1.22 1.81
N GLU A 58 -8.28 -0.38 2.65
CA GLU A 58 -8.73 -0.79 3.99
C GLU A 58 -9.84 -1.85 3.92
N LEU A 59 -10.67 -1.79 2.89
CA LEU A 59 -11.72 -2.79 2.66
C LEU A 59 -11.19 -4.09 2.04
N GLY A 60 -9.90 -4.14 1.71
CA GLY A 60 -9.27 -5.35 1.20
C GLY A 60 -9.32 -5.53 -0.31
N LEU A 61 -9.66 -4.49 -1.07
CA LEU A 61 -9.64 -4.57 -2.53
C LEU A 61 -8.20 -4.65 -3.04
N SER A 62 -8.01 -5.32 -4.17
CA SER A 62 -6.71 -5.40 -4.82
C SER A 62 -6.40 -4.10 -5.57
N VAL A 63 -5.11 -3.89 -5.87
CA VAL A 63 -4.67 -2.77 -6.70
C VAL A 63 -5.39 -2.77 -8.05
N SER A 64 -5.52 -3.92 -8.68
CA SER A 64 -6.20 -4.06 -9.99
C SER A 64 -7.66 -3.60 -9.94
N GLU A 65 -8.38 -3.98 -8.89
CA GLU A 65 -9.78 -3.60 -8.71
C GLU A 65 -9.92 -2.08 -8.51
N ILE A 66 -9.02 -1.49 -7.73
CA ILE A 66 -9.04 -0.05 -7.46
C ILE A 66 -8.72 0.74 -8.73
N VAL A 67 -7.72 0.30 -9.49
CA VAL A 67 -7.36 0.93 -10.77
C VAL A 67 -8.53 0.88 -11.74
N ALA A 68 -9.21 -0.26 -11.83
CA ALA A 68 -10.39 -0.40 -12.69
C ALA A 68 -11.49 0.58 -12.30
N GLY A 69 -11.71 0.78 -11.00
CA GLY A 69 -12.68 1.76 -10.49
C GLY A 69 -12.32 3.19 -10.85
N LEU A 70 -11.03 3.53 -10.81
CA LEU A 70 -10.57 4.89 -11.12
C LEU A 70 -10.60 5.21 -12.62
N LYS A 71 -10.54 4.19 -13.47
CA LYS A 71 -10.54 4.36 -14.93
C LYS A 71 -11.94 4.40 -15.56
N ARG A 72 -12.97 4.25 -14.77
CA ARG A 72 -14.36 4.32 -15.27
C ARG A 72 -14.77 5.75 -15.61
#